data_8d7240743cc1dd98bb8932d257f27c6d
#
_entry.id   8d7240743cc1dd98bb8932d257f27c6d
#
_cell.length_a   1.000
_cell.length_b   1.000
_cell.length_c   1.000
_cell.angle_alpha   90.00
_cell.angle_beta   90.00
_cell.angle_gamma   90.00
#
_symmetry.space_group_name_H-M   'P 1'
#
loop_
_entity.id
_entity.type
_entity.pdbx_description
1 polymer ?
#
loop_
_entity_poly.entity_id
_entity_poly.type
_entity_poly.pdbx_seq_one_letter_code
_entity_poly.pdbx_strand_id
1 'polypeptide(L)'
;MTELTVRAIGGPTAVLDYAGSRVVVDPTFDDPQTYHYGKVTATKLAGPSVSPGDLGQADLVLVSHEHHLDNLDVSGREYARQSRRVLTTAAGAPNLGPGAVGLRPFEHVDVGDLRVTAVPALHGTPEIGVVNGPVIGFVLEATGWPTVYVSGDNASVDVVAVIAERFPAIDIAILNLGAAHIAARGEGFLTLTAELAARAAALLGVRAVVPVHQHGWAHYTQGADDVVRAFEEAGLRQVLVDLRPGDTATI
;
A
#
# COMPACT_ATOMS: atom_id res chain seq x y z
N MET A 1 -21.86 -11.99 6.28
CA MET A 1 -20.89 -11.31 5.38
C MET A 1 -19.59 -12.05 5.53
N THR A 2 -18.92 -12.32 4.44
CA THR A 2 -17.55 -12.87 4.45
C THR A 2 -16.62 -11.80 4.98
N GLU A 3 -15.68 -12.18 5.86
CA GLU A 3 -14.82 -11.26 6.59
C GLU A 3 -13.41 -11.26 5.96
N LEU A 4 -12.86 -10.07 5.76
CA LEU A 4 -11.47 -9.88 5.37
C LEU A 4 -10.56 -10.01 6.59
N THR A 5 -9.51 -10.81 6.50
CA THR A 5 -8.43 -10.77 7.49
C THR A 5 -7.26 -9.96 6.94
N VAL A 6 -6.81 -8.98 7.71
CA VAL A 6 -5.64 -8.15 7.39
C VAL A 6 -4.59 -8.33 8.47
N ARG A 7 -3.36 -8.63 8.07
CA ARG A 7 -2.19 -8.68 8.96
C ARG A 7 -1.17 -7.63 8.56
N ALA A 8 -0.76 -6.79 9.50
CA ALA A 8 0.33 -5.83 9.31
C ALA A 8 1.69 -6.54 9.48
N ILE A 9 2.58 -6.42 8.49
CA ILE A 9 3.92 -7.03 8.55
C ILE A 9 4.97 -6.00 8.95
N GLY A 10 4.85 -4.78 8.46
CA GLY A 10 5.78 -3.67 8.71
C GLY A 10 6.00 -2.84 7.45
N GLY A 11 6.29 -1.55 7.62
CA GLY A 11 6.34 -0.60 6.51
C GLY A 11 5.02 -0.59 5.73
N PRO A 12 5.03 -0.71 4.40
CA PRO A 12 3.82 -0.80 3.58
C PRO A 12 3.24 -2.21 3.53
N THR A 13 3.96 -3.23 4.02
CA THR A 13 3.60 -4.63 3.80
C THR A 13 2.39 -5.06 4.62
N ALA A 14 1.33 -5.43 3.93
CA ALA A 14 0.14 -6.02 4.49
C ALA A 14 -0.18 -7.36 3.81
N VAL A 15 -0.73 -8.29 4.57
CA VAL A 15 -1.24 -9.57 4.08
C VAL A 15 -2.75 -9.57 4.24
N LEU A 16 -3.46 -9.88 3.16
CA LEU A 16 -4.89 -10.00 3.14
C LEU A 16 -5.26 -11.46 2.81
N ASP A 17 -6.00 -12.10 3.70
CA ASP A 17 -6.71 -13.33 3.34
C ASP A 17 -8.11 -12.92 2.87
N TYR A 18 -8.31 -12.93 1.54
CA TYR A 18 -9.46 -12.35 0.85
C TYR A 18 -9.96 -13.26 -0.27
N ALA A 19 -11.24 -13.57 -0.27
CA ALA A 19 -11.89 -14.41 -1.30
C ALA A 19 -11.17 -15.75 -1.57
N GLY A 20 -10.63 -16.37 -0.51
CA GLY A 20 -9.90 -17.64 -0.60
C GLY A 20 -8.48 -17.52 -1.14
N SER A 21 -7.99 -16.29 -1.36
CA SER A 21 -6.63 -16.01 -1.82
C SER A 21 -5.82 -15.29 -0.74
N ARG A 22 -4.54 -15.61 -0.62
CA ARG A 22 -3.57 -14.82 0.13
C ARG A 22 -2.95 -13.78 -0.77
N VAL A 23 -3.26 -12.52 -0.49
CA VAL A 23 -2.74 -11.35 -1.20
C VAL A 23 -1.70 -10.66 -0.32
N VAL A 24 -0.51 -10.41 -0.85
CA VAL A 24 0.55 -9.65 -0.16
C VAL A 24 0.78 -8.34 -0.91
N VAL A 25 0.72 -7.23 -0.17
CA VAL A 25 0.89 -5.87 -0.70
C VAL A 25 2.28 -5.37 -0.36
N ASP A 26 2.96 -4.79 -1.35
CA ASP A 26 4.25 -4.09 -1.24
C ASP A 26 5.23 -4.78 -0.29
N PRO A 27 5.71 -5.99 -0.64
CA PRO A 27 6.53 -6.80 0.27
C PRO A 27 7.90 -6.18 0.52
N THR A 28 8.23 -5.94 1.81
CA THR A 28 9.52 -5.46 2.29
C THR A 28 10.00 -6.31 3.45
N PHE A 29 10.93 -7.24 3.18
CA PHE A 29 11.35 -8.28 4.12
C PHE A 29 12.82 -8.22 4.54
N ASP A 30 13.59 -7.23 4.07
CA ASP A 30 14.98 -7.08 4.49
C ASP A 30 15.08 -6.72 5.98
N ASP A 31 16.18 -7.11 6.62
CA ASP A 31 16.55 -6.63 7.94
C ASP A 31 16.88 -5.13 7.92
N PRO A 32 16.89 -4.45 9.08
CA PRO A 32 17.28 -3.05 9.18
C PRO A 32 18.63 -2.79 8.53
N GLN A 33 18.66 -1.84 7.61
CA GLN A 33 19.88 -1.47 6.87
C GLN A 33 19.73 -0.12 6.17
N THR A 34 20.84 0.38 5.64
CA THR A 34 20.87 1.60 4.85
C THR A 34 21.17 1.28 3.39
N TYR A 35 20.34 1.79 2.50
CA TYR A 35 20.49 1.67 1.06
C TYR A 35 20.98 2.98 0.45
N HIS A 36 21.84 2.89 -0.55
CA HIS A 36 22.39 4.04 -1.24
C HIS A 36 22.00 4.03 -2.72
N TYR A 37 21.33 5.09 -3.17
CA TYR A 37 20.92 5.27 -4.56
C TYR A 37 21.48 6.59 -5.08
N GLY A 38 22.64 6.58 -5.64
CA GLY A 38 23.29 7.79 -6.09
C GLY A 38 23.40 8.83 -4.96
N LYS A 39 22.56 9.89 -5.01
CA LYS A 39 22.55 10.95 -3.99
C LYS A 39 21.50 10.74 -2.90
N VAL A 40 20.64 9.75 -3.03
CA VAL A 40 19.57 9.47 -2.05
C VAL A 40 19.98 8.29 -1.18
N THR A 41 19.72 8.42 0.11
CA THR A 41 19.91 7.36 1.10
C THR A 41 18.57 7.04 1.72
N ALA A 42 18.19 5.76 1.76
CA ALA A 42 17.03 5.28 2.49
C ALA A 42 17.47 4.33 3.59
N THR A 43 16.97 4.54 4.81
CA THR A 43 17.32 3.70 5.97
C THR A 43 16.09 2.99 6.48
N LYS A 44 16.14 1.65 6.43
CA LYS A 44 15.16 0.78 7.07
C LYS A 44 15.54 0.63 8.53
N LEU A 45 14.62 0.98 9.43
CA LEU A 45 14.84 1.02 10.89
C LEU A 45 14.33 -0.24 11.58
N ALA A 46 13.34 -0.93 10.99
CA ALA A 46 12.75 -2.14 11.55
C ALA A 46 12.57 -3.20 10.46
N GLY A 47 12.85 -4.45 10.80
CA GLY A 47 12.57 -5.61 9.95
C GLY A 47 11.08 -5.98 9.96
N PRO A 48 10.70 -7.00 9.18
CA PRO A 48 9.34 -7.51 9.13
C PRO A 48 8.99 -8.23 10.44
N SER A 49 7.72 -8.21 10.82
CA SER A 49 7.22 -8.98 11.98
C SER A 49 7.16 -10.48 11.74
N VAL A 50 7.23 -10.90 10.47
CA VAL A 50 7.20 -12.30 10.03
C VAL A 50 8.15 -12.45 8.86
N SER A 51 8.97 -13.50 8.88
CA SER A 51 9.85 -13.79 7.76
C SER A 51 9.07 -14.26 6.52
N PRO A 52 9.62 -14.09 5.30
CA PRO A 52 9.01 -14.62 4.08
C PRO A 52 8.75 -16.13 4.15
N GLY A 53 9.69 -16.89 4.79
CA GLY A 53 9.59 -18.33 4.95
C GLY A 53 8.43 -18.77 5.86
N ASP A 54 8.22 -18.04 6.97
CA ASP A 54 7.12 -18.29 7.89
C ASP A 54 5.77 -17.82 7.35
N LEU A 55 5.77 -16.77 6.51
CA LEU A 55 4.56 -16.29 5.85
C LEU A 55 4.04 -17.30 4.82
N GLY A 56 4.94 -18.05 4.19
CA GLY A 56 4.60 -18.98 3.11
C GLY A 56 4.33 -18.28 1.77
N GLN A 57 3.87 -19.02 0.79
CA GLN A 57 3.67 -18.51 -0.57
C GLN A 57 2.37 -17.69 -0.67
N ALA A 58 2.44 -16.55 -1.36
CA ALA A 58 1.26 -15.79 -1.75
C ALA A 58 0.62 -16.35 -3.04
N ASP A 59 -0.71 -16.28 -3.12
CA ASP A 59 -1.42 -16.51 -4.38
C ASP A 59 -1.27 -15.30 -5.31
N LEU A 60 -1.19 -14.11 -4.72
CA LEU A 60 -1.07 -12.84 -5.43
C LEU A 60 -0.18 -11.87 -4.65
N VAL A 61 0.74 -11.22 -5.35
CA VAL A 61 1.49 -10.07 -4.83
C VAL A 61 1.09 -8.82 -5.61
N LEU A 62 0.72 -7.78 -4.89
CA LEU A 62 0.43 -6.45 -5.42
C LEU A 62 1.63 -5.55 -5.12
N VAL A 63 2.24 -5.00 -6.15
CA VAL A 63 3.37 -4.07 -6.04
C VAL A 63 2.96 -2.73 -6.61
N SER A 64 2.77 -1.73 -5.77
CA SER A 64 2.36 -0.38 -6.19
C SER A 64 3.36 0.24 -7.15
N HIS A 65 4.65 0.00 -6.91
CA HIS A 65 5.78 0.33 -7.78
C HIS A 65 7.04 -0.42 -7.31
N GLU A 66 7.88 -0.83 -8.25
CA GLU A 66 8.99 -1.74 -7.96
C GLU A 66 10.35 -1.06 -7.76
N HIS A 67 10.45 0.23 -8.03
CA HIS A 67 11.72 0.95 -8.08
C HIS A 67 12.08 1.68 -6.78
N HIS A 68 11.23 1.62 -5.74
CA HIS A 68 11.54 2.10 -4.40
C HIS A 68 11.62 0.93 -3.40
N LEU A 69 12.69 0.90 -2.60
CA LEU A 69 12.97 -0.21 -1.69
C LEU A 69 12.08 -0.20 -0.44
N ASP A 70 11.45 0.90 -0.13
CA ASP A 70 10.46 0.98 0.94
C ASP A 70 9.08 0.41 0.54
N ASN A 71 8.88 0.10 -0.76
CA ASN A 71 7.71 -0.64 -1.25
C ASN A 71 8.05 -2.01 -1.82
N LEU A 72 9.31 -2.23 -2.25
CA LEU A 72 9.78 -3.53 -2.71
C LEU A 72 11.28 -3.66 -2.50
N ASP A 73 11.69 -4.13 -1.32
CA ASP A 73 13.10 -4.36 -1.01
C ASP A 73 13.66 -5.64 -1.68
N VAL A 74 14.91 -5.96 -1.41
CA VAL A 74 15.59 -7.08 -2.10
C VAL A 74 14.91 -8.41 -1.78
N SER A 75 14.64 -8.70 -0.50
CA SER A 75 13.96 -9.93 -0.08
C SER A 75 12.49 -9.94 -0.49
N GLY A 76 11.82 -8.77 -0.51
CA GLY A 76 10.45 -8.62 -1.01
C GLY A 76 10.35 -8.89 -2.51
N ARG A 77 11.34 -8.46 -3.29
CA ARG A 77 11.43 -8.76 -4.73
C ARG A 77 11.61 -10.25 -4.99
N GLU A 78 12.43 -10.92 -4.18
CA GLU A 78 12.62 -12.37 -4.29
C GLU A 78 11.33 -13.12 -3.90
N TYR A 79 10.66 -12.69 -2.83
CA TYR A 79 9.37 -13.24 -2.44
C TYR A 79 8.30 -13.06 -3.54
N ALA A 80 8.23 -11.87 -4.14
CA ALA A 80 7.31 -11.60 -5.23
C ALA A 80 7.54 -12.52 -6.43
N ARG A 81 8.81 -12.77 -6.81
CA ARG A 81 9.17 -13.68 -7.92
C ARG A 81 8.78 -15.14 -7.67
N GLN A 82 8.69 -15.56 -6.41
CA GLN A 82 8.29 -16.91 -6.02
C GLN A 82 6.77 -17.06 -5.88
N SER A 83 6.00 -15.96 -5.89
CA SER A 83 4.56 -15.99 -5.81
C SER A 83 3.92 -16.50 -7.11
N ARG A 84 2.65 -16.93 -7.04
CA ARG A 84 1.95 -17.45 -8.22
C ARG A 84 1.69 -16.37 -9.27
N ARG A 85 1.46 -15.14 -8.83
CA ARG A 85 1.20 -13.98 -9.69
C ARG A 85 1.63 -12.69 -9.04
N VAL A 86 2.17 -11.77 -9.83
CA VAL A 86 2.50 -10.41 -9.42
C VAL A 86 1.75 -9.43 -10.30
N LEU A 87 1.09 -8.43 -9.71
CA LEU A 87 0.51 -7.30 -10.42
C LEU A 87 1.26 -6.04 -10.01
N THR A 88 1.61 -5.21 -10.97
CA THR A 88 2.35 -3.96 -10.75
C THR A 88 2.08 -2.96 -11.88
N THR A 89 2.81 -1.85 -11.89
CA THR A 89 2.76 -0.87 -12.99
C THR A 89 3.16 -1.49 -14.33
N ALA A 90 2.61 -1.00 -15.42
CA ALA A 90 3.00 -1.42 -16.77
C ALA A 90 4.50 -1.25 -17.04
N ALA A 91 5.13 -0.22 -16.44
CA ALA A 91 6.56 0.02 -16.55
C ALA A 91 7.40 -0.93 -15.67
N GLY A 92 6.88 -1.32 -14.51
CA GLY A 92 7.58 -2.16 -13.53
C GLY A 92 7.58 -3.65 -13.84
N ALA A 93 6.53 -4.14 -14.50
CA ALA A 93 6.39 -5.57 -14.76
C ALA A 93 7.60 -6.22 -15.44
N PRO A 94 8.24 -5.64 -16.46
CA PRO A 94 9.44 -6.23 -17.08
C PRO A 94 10.60 -6.43 -16.09
N ASN A 95 10.70 -5.59 -15.05
CA ASN A 95 11.76 -5.65 -14.05
C ASN A 95 11.54 -6.74 -12.99
N LEU A 96 10.31 -7.27 -12.88
CA LEU A 96 9.95 -8.33 -11.93
C LEU A 96 9.98 -9.73 -12.53
N GLY A 97 10.09 -9.83 -13.84
CA GLY A 97 10.22 -11.11 -14.56
C GLY A 97 8.92 -11.54 -15.25
N PRO A 98 8.95 -12.70 -15.95
CA PRO A 98 7.89 -13.10 -16.88
C PRO A 98 6.54 -13.43 -16.23
N GLY A 99 6.53 -13.64 -14.89
CA GLY A 99 5.28 -13.88 -14.12
C GLY A 99 4.55 -12.61 -13.70
N ALA A 100 5.16 -11.44 -13.89
CA ALA A 100 4.55 -10.17 -13.52
C ALA A 100 3.66 -9.62 -14.63
N VAL A 101 2.49 -9.13 -14.23
CA VAL A 101 1.51 -8.49 -15.11
C VAL A 101 1.51 -6.99 -14.82
N GLY A 102 1.79 -6.21 -15.85
CA GLY A 102 1.77 -4.75 -15.76
C GLY A 102 0.38 -4.20 -16.07
N LEU A 103 -0.07 -3.27 -15.22
CA LEU A 103 -1.36 -2.62 -15.36
C LEU A 103 -1.20 -1.11 -15.48
N ARG A 104 -2.08 -0.50 -16.28
CA ARG A 104 -2.35 0.94 -16.27
C ARG A 104 -3.57 1.24 -15.41
N PRO A 105 -3.74 2.48 -14.93
CA PRO A 105 -4.94 2.88 -14.22
C PRO A 105 -6.23 2.45 -14.95
N PHE A 106 -7.13 1.81 -14.18
CA PHE A 106 -8.42 1.24 -14.60
C PHE A 106 -8.37 -0.04 -15.45
N GLU A 107 -7.18 -0.57 -15.75
CA GLU A 107 -7.04 -1.94 -16.23
C GLU A 107 -7.21 -2.93 -15.07
N HIS A 108 -7.74 -4.11 -15.34
CA HIS A 108 -7.96 -5.13 -14.32
C HIS A 108 -7.50 -6.52 -14.77
N VAL A 109 -7.31 -7.38 -13.78
CA VAL A 109 -7.04 -8.83 -13.95
C VAL A 109 -7.94 -9.58 -12.98
N ASP A 110 -8.55 -10.65 -13.46
CA ASP A 110 -9.27 -11.60 -12.63
C ASP A 110 -8.33 -12.75 -12.20
N VAL A 111 -8.33 -13.04 -10.89
CA VAL A 111 -7.55 -14.11 -10.27
C VAL A 111 -8.54 -15.00 -9.50
N GLY A 112 -9.03 -16.04 -10.14
CA GLY A 112 -10.19 -16.77 -9.64
C GLY A 112 -11.42 -15.86 -9.57
N ASP A 113 -12.05 -15.80 -8.39
CA ASP A 113 -13.21 -14.94 -8.14
C ASP A 113 -12.83 -13.51 -7.74
N LEU A 114 -11.54 -13.23 -7.55
CA LEU A 114 -11.02 -11.93 -7.19
C LEU A 114 -10.72 -11.11 -8.44
N ARG A 115 -11.38 -9.96 -8.58
CA ARG A 115 -11.01 -8.91 -9.54
C ARG A 115 -10.09 -7.91 -8.88
N VAL A 116 -8.95 -7.64 -9.51
CA VAL A 116 -8.03 -6.59 -9.11
C VAL A 116 -7.95 -5.54 -10.20
N THR A 117 -8.41 -4.33 -9.89
CA THR A 117 -8.33 -3.18 -10.79
C THR A 117 -7.22 -2.24 -10.32
N ALA A 118 -6.28 -1.92 -11.19
CA ALA A 118 -5.31 -0.86 -10.92
C ALA A 118 -6.00 0.50 -10.92
N VAL A 119 -5.63 1.36 -9.97
CA VAL A 119 -6.15 2.74 -9.88
C VAL A 119 -5.01 3.74 -9.85
N PRO A 120 -5.25 5.00 -10.24
CA PRO A 120 -4.19 6.01 -10.21
C PRO A 120 -3.68 6.26 -8.80
N ALA A 121 -2.40 6.64 -8.70
CA ALA A 121 -1.77 7.18 -7.51
C ALA A 121 -0.83 8.31 -7.91
N LEU A 122 -0.63 9.29 -7.03
CA LEU A 122 0.27 10.41 -7.23
C LEU A 122 1.30 10.44 -6.11
N HIS A 123 2.52 10.06 -6.42
CA HIS A 123 3.61 9.96 -5.46
C HIS A 123 4.35 11.29 -5.28
N GLY A 124 3.80 12.15 -4.43
CA GLY A 124 4.24 13.52 -4.19
C GLY A 124 3.37 14.57 -4.85
N THR A 125 3.95 15.75 -5.17
CA THR A 125 3.30 16.75 -6.01
C THR A 125 3.31 16.31 -7.48
N PRO A 126 2.54 16.93 -8.38
CA PRO A 126 2.60 16.61 -9.81
C PRO A 126 4.02 16.62 -10.39
N GLU A 127 4.85 17.62 -9.98
CA GLU A 127 6.23 17.76 -10.45
C GLU A 127 7.12 16.64 -9.90
N ILE A 128 6.97 16.31 -8.62
CA ILE A 128 7.70 15.22 -7.95
C ILE A 128 7.27 13.87 -8.53
N GLY A 129 5.98 13.67 -8.80
CA GLY A 129 5.44 12.44 -9.36
C GLY A 129 6.05 12.07 -10.72
N VAL A 130 6.37 13.08 -11.55
CA VAL A 130 7.08 12.85 -12.82
C VAL A 130 8.48 12.27 -12.59
N VAL A 131 9.17 12.73 -11.54
CA VAL A 131 10.53 12.27 -11.19
C VAL A 131 10.50 10.91 -10.48
N ASN A 132 9.48 10.69 -9.66
CA ASN A 132 9.32 9.41 -8.91
C ASN A 132 8.87 8.26 -9.82
N GLY A 133 8.34 8.57 -11.00
CA GLY A 133 7.84 7.53 -11.92
C GLY A 133 6.43 7.04 -11.60
N PRO A 134 5.93 6.07 -12.39
CA PRO A 134 4.56 5.59 -12.28
C PRO A 134 4.35 4.77 -11.00
N VAL A 135 3.28 5.11 -10.29
CA VAL A 135 2.75 4.38 -9.13
C VAL A 135 1.27 4.09 -9.37
N ILE A 136 0.79 2.96 -8.89
CA ILE A 136 -0.63 2.58 -8.90
C ILE A 136 -1.08 2.16 -7.51
N GLY A 137 -2.36 2.39 -7.24
CA GLY A 137 -3.09 1.68 -6.20
C GLY A 137 -3.88 0.52 -6.79
N PHE A 138 -4.70 -0.14 -5.96
CA PHE A 138 -5.52 -1.26 -6.38
C PHE A 138 -6.92 -1.19 -5.74
N VAL A 139 -7.94 -1.61 -6.48
CA VAL A 139 -9.26 -1.93 -5.94
C VAL A 139 -9.48 -3.44 -6.13
N LEU A 140 -9.82 -4.11 -5.04
CA LEU A 140 -10.08 -5.54 -4.96
C LEU A 140 -11.59 -5.76 -4.77
N GLU A 141 -12.18 -6.57 -5.64
CA GLU A 141 -13.60 -6.87 -5.64
C GLU A 141 -13.83 -8.38 -5.78
N ALA A 142 -14.70 -8.97 -4.96
CA ALA A 142 -15.17 -10.34 -5.12
C ALA A 142 -16.61 -10.45 -4.63
N THR A 143 -17.42 -11.29 -5.27
CA THR A 143 -18.83 -11.44 -4.95
C THR A 143 -19.04 -11.87 -3.51
N GLY A 144 -19.79 -11.07 -2.74
CA GLY A 144 -20.07 -11.33 -1.32
C GLY A 144 -18.98 -10.94 -0.34
N TRP A 145 -17.88 -10.32 -0.82
CA TRP A 145 -16.78 -9.79 -0.02
C TRP A 145 -16.80 -8.26 0.00
N PRO A 146 -16.20 -7.62 1.02
CA PRO A 146 -16.07 -6.16 1.04
C PRO A 146 -15.14 -5.69 -0.09
N THR A 147 -15.48 -4.59 -0.74
CA THR A 147 -14.57 -3.93 -1.70
C THR A 147 -13.44 -3.25 -0.96
N VAL A 148 -12.19 -3.54 -1.36
CA VAL A 148 -10.99 -3.03 -0.70
C VAL A 148 -10.22 -2.10 -1.63
N TYR A 149 -9.89 -0.91 -1.16
CA TYR A 149 -8.96 0.01 -1.81
C TYR A 149 -7.59 -0.05 -1.13
N VAL A 150 -6.54 -0.24 -1.90
CA VAL A 150 -5.13 -0.15 -1.50
C VAL A 150 -4.52 1.04 -2.21
N SER A 151 -4.07 2.04 -1.46
CA SER A 151 -3.65 3.33 -2.06
C SER A 151 -2.34 3.27 -2.85
N GLY A 152 -1.41 2.36 -2.49
CA GLY A 152 -0.02 2.54 -2.84
C GLY A 152 0.49 3.89 -2.33
N ASP A 153 1.64 4.35 -2.83
CA ASP A 153 2.18 5.66 -2.47
C ASP A 153 1.43 6.78 -3.19
N ASN A 154 0.29 7.14 -2.62
CA ASN A 154 -0.51 8.26 -3.07
C ASN A 154 -0.45 9.41 -2.04
N ALA A 155 -0.18 10.63 -2.50
CA ALA A 155 -0.17 11.84 -1.68
C ALA A 155 -1.39 12.75 -1.94
N SER A 156 -2.30 12.37 -2.86
CA SER A 156 -3.35 13.25 -3.37
C SER A 156 -4.75 12.77 -2.98
N VAL A 157 -5.48 13.62 -2.26
CA VAL A 157 -6.92 13.41 -1.98
C VAL A 157 -7.76 13.59 -3.26
N ASP A 158 -7.32 14.42 -4.21
CA ASP A 158 -8.03 14.59 -5.48
C ASP A 158 -8.00 13.30 -6.31
N VAL A 159 -6.89 12.55 -6.26
CA VAL A 159 -6.82 11.21 -6.86
C VAL A 159 -7.80 10.26 -6.17
N VAL A 160 -7.90 10.32 -4.84
CA VAL A 160 -8.88 9.51 -4.08
C VAL A 160 -10.32 9.88 -4.48
N ALA A 161 -10.61 11.17 -4.77
CA ALA A 161 -11.92 11.59 -5.25
C ALA A 161 -12.29 10.92 -6.58
N VAL A 162 -11.36 10.87 -7.54
CA VAL A 162 -11.56 10.19 -8.83
C VAL A 162 -11.84 8.69 -8.62
N ILE A 163 -11.15 8.08 -7.66
CA ILE A 163 -11.35 6.66 -7.33
C ILE A 163 -12.74 6.45 -6.71
N ALA A 164 -13.14 7.31 -5.77
CA ALA A 164 -14.45 7.24 -5.12
C ALA A 164 -15.62 7.39 -6.10
N GLU A 165 -15.49 8.29 -7.09
CA GLU A 165 -16.48 8.43 -8.16
C GLU A 165 -16.60 7.16 -9.01
N ARG A 166 -15.47 6.50 -9.28
CA ARG A 166 -15.43 5.29 -10.12
C ARG A 166 -15.86 4.04 -9.38
N PHE A 167 -15.61 3.99 -8.06
CA PHE A 167 -15.90 2.87 -7.16
C PHE A 167 -16.69 3.39 -5.96
N PRO A 168 -18.00 3.63 -6.09
CA PRO A 168 -18.79 4.28 -5.03
C PRO A 168 -19.10 3.40 -3.81
N ALA A 169 -18.66 2.15 -3.81
CA ALA A 169 -18.96 1.18 -2.76
C ALA A 169 -17.66 0.55 -2.19
N ILE A 170 -16.63 1.36 -1.95
CA ILE A 170 -15.43 0.91 -1.24
C ILE A 170 -15.78 0.77 0.25
N ASP A 171 -15.60 -0.42 0.81
CA ASP A 171 -15.88 -0.72 2.22
C ASP A 171 -14.68 -0.48 3.13
N ILE A 172 -13.48 -0.80 2.64
CA ILE A 172 -12.24 -0.82 3.41
C ILE A 172 -11.14 -0.13 2.61
N ALA A 173 -10.35 0.71 3.28
CA ALA A 173 -9.17 1.33 2.69
C ALA A 173 -7.90 0.92 3.44
N ILE A 174 -6.89 0.44 2.70
CA ILE A 174 -5.52 0.24 3.18
C ILE A 174 -4.70 1.40 2.63
N LEU A 175 -4.29 2.31 3.51
CA LEU A 175 -3.70 3.58 3.12
C LEU A 175 -2.22 3.65 3.48
N ASN A 176 -1.37 3.91 2.49
CA ASN A 176 0.02 4.31 2.69
C ASN A 176 0.03 5.74 3.21
N LEU A 177 0.25 5.87 4.50
CA LEU A 177 0.30 7.16 5.18
C LEU A 177 1.52 7.19 6.10
N GLY A 178 2.00 8.27 6.52
CA GLY A 178 3.27 8.38 7.25
C GLY A 178 4.00 9.63 6.80
N ALA A 179 3.35 10.39 5.90
CA ALA A 179 3.90 11.65 5.39
C ALA A 179 5.37 11.49 4.97
N ALA A 180 5.65 10.46 4.14
CA ALA A 180 7.01 10.18 3.69
C ALA A 180 7.61 11.42 3.06
N HIS A 181 8.82 11.82 3.49
CA HIS A 181 9.49 13.01 3.02
C HIS A 181 10.98 12.76 2.79
N ILE A 182 11.46 13.13 1.62
CA ILE A 182 12.87 13.06 1.24
C ILE A 182 13.28 14.43 0.69
N ALA A 183 14.02 15.21 1.46
CA ALA A 183 14.41 16.59 1.12
C ALA A 183 15.07 16.70 -0.28
N ALA A 184 15.83 15.70 -0.71
CA ALA A 184 16.45 15.66 -2.03
C ALA A 184 15.44 15.54 -3.20
N ARG A 185 14.17 15.20 -2.91
CA ARG A 185 13.08 15.10 -3.89
C ARG A 185 12.27 16.38 -4.01
N GLY A 186 12.48 17.37 -3.14
CA GLY A 186 11.77 18.64 -3.11
C GLY A 186 10.88 18.81 -1.88
N GLU A 187 10.15 19.90 -1.83
CA GLU A 187 9.18 20.17 -0.78
C GLU A 187 7.88 19.42 -1.03
N GLY A 188 7.30 18.86 0.02
CA GLY A 188 6.05 18.09 -0.02
C GLY A 188 6.21 16.66 0.42
N PHE A 189 5.09 16.05 0.72
CA PHE A 189 5.04 14.65 1.16
C PHE A 189 4.84 13.72 -0.03
N LEU A 190 5.41 12.54 0.07
CA LEU A 190 5.38 11.52 -0.98
C LEU A 190 4.19 10.55 -0.82
N THR A 191 3.59 10.52 0.38
CA THR A 191 2.38 9.76 0.71
C THR A 191 1.40 10.66 1.45
N LEU A 192 0.19 10.18 1.71
CA LEU A 192 -0.78 10.91 2.53
C LEU A 192 -0.19 11.26 3.90
N THR A 193 -0.49 12.48 4.37
CA THR A 193 -0.36 12.80 5.79
C THR A 193 -1.54 12.19 6.57
N ALA A 194 -1.44 12.14 7.89
CA ALA A 194 -2.51 11.65 8.75
C ALA A 194 -3.83 12.42 8.52
N GLU A 195 -3.76 13.74 8.35
CA GLU A 195 -4.92 14.60 8.10
C GLU A 195 -5.50 14.36 6.70
N LEU A 196 -4.66 14.19 5.69
CA LEU A 196 -5.11 13.87 4.32
C LEU A 196 -5.70 12.46 4.27
N ALA A 197 -5.17 11.51 5.05
CA ALA A 197 -5.74 10.16 5.16
C ALA A 197 -7.13 10.18 5.81
N ALA A 198 -7.35 10.97 6.86
CA ALA A 198 -8.68 11.15 7.46
C ALA A 198 -9.66 11.79 6.46
N ARG A 199 -9.22 12.77 5.66
CA ARG A 199 -10.04 13.36 4.59
C ARG A 199 -10.36 12.33 3.48
N ALA A 200 -9.38 11.52 3.09
CA ALA A 200 -9.58 10.44 2.12
C ALA A 200 -10.60 9.41 2.63
N ALA A 201 -10.51 9.02 3.90
CA ALA A 201 -11.47 8.11 4.54
C ALA A 201 -12.90 8.68 4.54
N ALA A 202 -13.06 9.97 4.90
CA ALA A 202 -14.35 10.64 4.86
C ALA A 202 -14.95 10.70 3.44
N LEU A 203 -14.10 10.97 2.44
CA LEU A 203 -14.51 11.05 1.04
C LEU A 203 -14.93 9.69 0.48
N LEU A 204 -14.21 8.63 0.82
CA LEU A 204 -14.54 7.27 0.44
C LEU A 204 -15.78 6.72 1.18
N GLY A 205 -16.10 7.26 2.36
CA GLY A 205 -17.19 6.76 3.20
C GLY A 205 -16.96 5.34 3.73
N VAL A 206 -15.69 4.93 3.86
CA VAL A 206 -15.33 3.56 4.26
C VAL A 206 -15.69 3.26 5.72
N ARG A 207 -16.03 2.00 6.00
CA ARG A 207 -16.27 1.52 7.36
C ARG A 207 -15.01 1.13 8.13
N ALA A 208 -13.88 0.93 7.43
CA ALA A 208 -12.60 0.64 8.05
C ALA A 208 -11.43 1.22 7.24
N VAL A 209 -10.44 1.73 7.96
CA VAL A 209 -9.14 2.17 7.43
C VAL A 209 -8.04 1.43 8.15
N VAL A 210 -7.18 0.75 7.40
CA VAL A 210 -5.96 0.10 7.90
C VAL A 210 -4.77 0.98 7.48
N PRO A 211 -4.10 1.66 8.42
CA PRO A 211 -2.90 2.44 8.14
C PRO A 211 -1.70 1.53 7.93
N VAL A 212 -0.95 1.78 6.86
CA VAL A 212 0.34 1.15 6.58
C VAL A 212 1.34 2.24 6.18
N HIS A 213 2.62 1.90 6.00
CA HIS A 213 3.64 2.84 5.54
C HIS A 213 3.86 4.03 6.51
N GLN A 214 3.75 3.79 7.82
CA GLN A 214 3.89 4.82 8.87
C GLN A 214 5.00 4.52 9.88
N HIS A 215 5.75 3.43 9.70
CA HIS A 215 6.85 3.04 10.57
C HIS A 215 7.82 2.13 9.83
N GLY A 216 9.00 1.96 10.41
CA GLY A 216 10.03 1.07 9.88
C GLY A 216 11.00 1.73 8.90
N TRP A 217 10.79 2.99 8.51
CA TRP A 217 11.71 3.73 7.63
C TRP A 217 11.98 5.15 8.14
N ALA A 218 13.22 5.62 7.99
CA ALA A 218 13.66 6.89 8.57
C ALA A 218 13.03 8.14 7.93
N HIS A 219 12.51 8.03 6.74
CA HIS A 219 11.89 9.15 6.01
C HIS A 219 10.36 9.25 6.20
N TYR A 220 9.77 8.39 7.02
CA TYR A 220 8.39 8.54 7.46
C TYR A 220 8.35 9.56 8.61
N THR A 221 7.60 10.64 8.44
CA THR A 221 7.62 11.79 9.36
C THR A 221 6.44 11.82 10.32
N GLN A 222 5.40 11.02 10.05
CA GLN A 222 4.24 10.81 10.91
C GLN A 222 4.08 9.33 11.26
N GLY A 223 3.70 9.05 12.50
CA GLY A 223 3.50 7.70 13.02
C GLY A 223 2.06 7.45 13.49
N ALA A 224 1.87 6.32 14.18
CA ALA A 224 0.54 5.88 14.64
C ALA A 224 -0.18 6.93 15.52
N ASP A 225 0.54 7.61 16.41
CA ASP A 225 -0.05 8.62 17.29
C ASP A 225 -0.57 9.84 16.52
N ASP A 226 0.13 10.23 15.44
CA ASP A 226 -0.33 11.31 14.56
C ASP A 226 -1.61 10.90 13.80
N VAL A 227 -1.65 9.65 13.36
CA VAL A 227 -2.82 9.07 12.67
C VAL A 227 -4.04 9.01 13.60
N VAL A 228 -3.85 8.48 14.81
CA VAL A 228 -4.93 8.42 15.81
C VAL A 228 -5.48 9.82 16.07
N ARG A 229 -4.60 10.79 16.35
CA ARG A 229 -4.99 12.17 16.59
C ARG A 229 -5.76 12.79 15.43
N ALA A 230 -5.29 12.64 14.18
CA ALA A 230 -5.94 13.20 13.01
C ALA A 230 -7.34 12.57 12.76
N PHE A 231 -7.49 11.27 12.99
CA PHE A 231 -8.79 10.59 12.87
C PHE A 231 -9.74 10.97 14.01
N GLU A 232 -9.25 11.20 15.23
CA GLU A 232 -10.05 11.71 16.34
C GLU A 232 -10.54 13.14 16.05
N GLU A 233 -9.66 14.03 15.61
CA GLU A 233 -10.00 15.41 15.23
C GLU A 233 -11.02 15.47 14.08
N ALA A 234 -10.96 14.51 13.16
CA ALA A 234 -11.92 14.38 12.06
C ALA A 234 -13.23 13.69 12.48
N GLY A 235 -13.37 13.19 13.71
CA GLY A 235 -14.52 12.41 14.17
C GLY A 235 -14.63 11.03 13.53
N LEU A 236 -13.51 10.46 13.09
CA LEU A 236 -13.43 9.19 12.35
C LEU A 236 -12.67 8.09 13.11
N ARG A 237 -12.40 8.26 14.41
CA ARG A 237 -11.65 7.28 15.21
C ARG A 237 -12.24 5.86 15.12
N GLN A 238 -13.56 5.75 15.01
CA GLN A 238 -14.29 4.48 14.96
C GLN A 238 -14.05 3.66 13.70
N VAL A 239 -13.59 4.26 12.59
CA VAL A 239 -13.25 3.53 11.36
C VAL A 239 -11.76 3.15 11.29
N LEU A 240 -10.94 3.65 12.20
CA LEU A 240 -9.49 3.38 12.22
C LEU A 240 -9.22 2.03 12.86
N VAL A 241 -8.64 1.11 12.08
CA VAL A 241 -8.13 -0.21 12.51
C VAL A 241 -6.62 -0.08 12.72
N ASP A 242 -6.23 0.29 13.95
CA ASP A 242 -4.83 0.54 14.30
C ASP A 242 -4.10 -0.79 14.54
N LEU A 243 -3.34 -1.23 13.55
CA LEU A 243 -2.51 -2.45 13.60
C LEU A 243 -1.04 -2.10 13.73
N ARG A 244 -0.39 -2.74 14.68
CA ARG A 244 1.07 -2.75 14.79
C ARG A 244 1.64 -3.91 13.97
N PRO A 245 2.94 -3.86 13.58
CA PRO A 245 3.59 -5.00 12.96
C PRO A 245 3.41 -6.30 13.77
N GLY A 246 2.85 -7.31 13.12
CA GLY A 246 2.50 -8.59 13.74
C GLY A 246 1.03 -8.74 14.10
N ASP A 247 0.30 -7.64 14.26
CA ASP A 247 -1.13 -7.68 14.57
C ASP A 247 -1.96 -8.14 13.35
N THR A 248 -3.11 -8.72 13.68
CA THR A 248 -4.09 -9.19 12.70
C THR A 248 -5.48 -8.70 13.13
N ALA A 249 -6.26 -8.21 12.18
CA ALA A 249 -7.66 -7.89 12.37
C ALA A 249 -8.54 -8.62 11.36
N THR A 250 -9.74 -8.98 11.81
CA THR A 250 -10.83 -9.44 10.95
C THR A 250 -11.84 -8.29 10.83
N ILE A 251 -12.18 -7.91 9.61
CA ILE A 251 -12.94 -6.68 9.29
C ILE A 251 -14.19 -7.03 8.47
#